data_ed28a273f7700ab1e528be3185393266
#
_entry.id   ed28a273f7700ab1e528be3185393266
#
_cell.length_a   1.000
_cell.length_b   1.000
_cell.length_c   1.000
_cell.angle_alpha   90.00
_cell.angle_beta   90.00
_cell.angle_gamma   90.00
#
_symmetry.space_group_name_H-M   'P 1'
#
loop_
_entity.id
_entity.type
_entity.pdbx_description
1 polymer ?
#
loop_
_entity_poly.entity_id
_entity_poly.type
_entity_poly.pdbx_seq_one_letter_code
_entity_poly.pdbx_strand_id
1 'polypeptide(L)'
;MGIHSAEKSQLSAKGMLAKVRSIFKQLPEPARDPRGIKPDIPLVDCLMSALAVFGLKLSSLLQFDGHRNIDMVKHNLTSLYHVKKAPDDTNMRQRLDKLDPRSIRPAFTAIFSLLQRGKVLEQYKFLGDYLLVACDGTGMFSSKAVHCENCCEKHHKDGSVTYYHQMLGAVVIHPDQKEVFPLCPEPISKPDGSTKPDQRGDPYP
;
A
#
# COMPACT_ATOMS: atom_id res chain seq x y z
N MET A 1 -8.40 32.00 8.63
CA MET A 1 -6.93 31.95 8.73
C MET A 1 -6.41 31.17 7.54
N GLY A 2 -5.63 31.79 6.65
CA GLY A 2 -5.15 31.12 5.43
C GLY A 2 -4.03 30.13 5.73
N ILE A 3 -4.12 28.95 5.12
CA ILE A 3 -3.05 27.94 5.13
C ILE A 3 -1.81 28.59 4.50
N HIS A 4 -0.64 28.52 5.17
CA HIS A 4 0.61 29.06 4.64
C HIS A 4 0.96 28.43 3.27
N SER A 5 1.55 29.22 2.35
CA SER A 5 1.88 28.80 0.99
C SER A 5 2.72 27.49 0.94
N ALA A 6 3.62 27.31 1.90
CA ALA A 6 4.43 26.09 2.03
C ALA A 6 3.57 24.83 2.37
N GLU A 7 2.54 24.98 3.19
CA GLU A 7 1.63 23.87 3.55
C GLU A 7 0.74 23.48 2.37
N LYS A 8 0.26 24.46 1.59
CA LYS A 8 -0.48 24.19 0.34
C LYS A 8 0.35 23.40 -0.66
N SER A 9 1.66 23.68 -0.76
CA SER A 9 2.57 22.95 -1.63
C SER A 9 2.74 21.49 -1.19
N GLN A 10 2.78 21.23 0.13
CA GLN A 10 2.90 19.86 0.67
C GLN A 10 1.63 19.01 0.47
N LEU A 11 0.45 19.63 0.45
CA LEU A 11 -0.83 18.97 0.19
C LEU A 11 -1.11 18.74 -1.30
N SER A 12 -0.26 19.23 -2.19
CA SER A 12 -0.34 18.88 -3.61
C SER A 12 0.04 17.41 -3.84
N ALA A 13 -0.45 16.80 -4.93
CA ALA A 13 -0.07 15.44 -5.31
C ALA A 13 1.46 15.28 -5.38
N LYS A 14 2.16 16.26 -5.96
CA LYS A 14 3.62 16.29 -6.03
C LYS A 14 4.28 16.36 -4.64
N GLY A 15 3.73 17.17 -3.74
CA GLY A 15 4.24 17.30 -2.36
C GLY A 15 4.06 16.02 -1.56
N MET A 16 2.88 15.37 -1.67
CA MET A 16 2.60 14.10 -1.02
C MET A 16 3.51 12.98 -1.54
N LEU A 17 3.66 12.86 -2.86
CA LEU A 17 4.56 11.87 -3.47
C LEU A 17 6.02 12.10 -3.07
N ALA A 18 6.48 13.35 -3.01
CA ALA A 18 7.83 13.67 -2.52
C ALA A 18 8.00 13.26 -1.05
N LYS A 19 6.97 13.46 -0.21
CA LYS A 19 6.98 13.02 1.19
C LYS A 19 7.05 11.51 1.31
N VAL A 20 6.22 10.76 0.57
CA VAL A 20 6.26 9.29 0.53
C VAL A 20 7.65 8.82 0.10
N ARG A 21 8.19 9.39 -0.99
CA ARG A 21 9.54 9.05 -1.44
C ARG A 21 10.61 9.29 -0.37
N SER A 22 10.51 10.37 0.39
CA SER A 22 11.49 10.68 1.45
C SER A 22 11.51 9.60 2.54
N ILE A 23 10.37 8.98 2.81
CA ILE A 23 10.23 7.88 3.77
C ILE A 23 10.78 6.59 3.16
N PHE A 24 10.41 6.27 1.93
CA PHE A 24 10.91 5.07 1.25
C PHE A 24 12.43 5.05 1.08
N LYS A 25 13.08 6.23 1.01
CA LYS A 25 14.54 6.33 1.02
C LYS A 25 15.19 5.86 2.32
N GLN A 26 14.45 5.84 3.41
CA GLN A 26 14.97 5.45 4.73
C GLN A 26 14.84 3.93 4.95
N LEU A 27 14.10 3.24 4.10
CA LEU A 27 13.95 1.79 4.19
C LEU A 27 15.27 1.11 3.81
N PRO A 28 15.69 0.11 4.58
CA PRO A 28 16.91 -0.63 4.28
C PRO A 28 16.76 -1.35 2.94
N GLU A 29 17.81 -1.29 2.13
CA GLU A 29 17.88 -2.15 0.95
C GLU A 29 17.79 -3.62 1.41
N PRO A 30 16.96 -4.46 0.77
CA PRO A 30 16.93 -5.89 1.06
C PRO A 30 18.33 -6.48 0.96
N ALA A 31 18.60 -7.51 1.76
CA ALA A 31 19.91 -8.15 1.79
C ALA A 31 20.46 -8.33 0.37
N ARG A 32 21.72 -7.97 0.20
CA ARG A 32 22.43 -8.06 -1.08
C ARG A 32 22.32 -9.48 -1.62
N ASP A 33 22.30 -9.60 -2.95
CA ASP A 33 22.61 -10.84 -3.61
C ASP A 33 23.83 -11.49 -2.89
N PRO A 34 23.81 -12.81 -2.60
CA PRO A 34 24.94 -13.50 -1.99
C PRO A 34 26.29 -13.20 -2.65
N ARG A 35 26.28 -12.80 -3.92
CA ARG A 35 27.46 -12.38 -4.69
C ARG A 35 27.93 -10.95 -4.40
N GLY A 36 27.27 -10.21 -3.50
CA GLY A 36 27.64 -8.84 -3.12
C GLY A 36 27.35 -7.76 -4.16
N ILE A 37 26.63 -8.10 -5.24
CA ILE A 37 26.30 -7.15 -6.31
C ILE A 37 25.28 -6.15 -5.80
N LYS A 38 25.58 -4.85 -5.91
CA LYS A 38 24.60 -3.79 -5.65
C LYS A 38 23.49 -3.86 -6.70
N PRO A 39 22.21 -3.79 -6.30
CA PRO A 39 21.14 -3.72 -7.27
C PRO A 39 21.25 -2.42 -8.07
N ASP A 40 21.14 -2.53 -9.38
CA ASP A 40 21.16 -1.41 -10.33
C ASP A 40 20.05 -0.38 -10.10
N ILE A 41 18.93 -0.84 -9.51
CA ILE A 41 17.72 -0.04 -9.25
C ILE A 41 17.55 0.05 -7.73
N PRO A 42 17.57 1.26 -7.14
CA PRO A 42 17.34 1.42 -5.71
C PRO A 42 15.95 0.94 -5.29
N LEU A 43 15.80 0.43 -4.06
CA LEU A 43 14.50 0.02 -3.51
C LEU A 43 13.46 1.14 -3.58
N VAL A 44 13.87 2.38 -3.31
CA VAL A 44 12.97 3.54 -3.40
C VAL A 44 12.39 3.71 -4.81
N ASP A 45 13.14 3.42 -5.86
CA ASP A 45 12.63 3.51 -7.23
C ASP A 45 11.68 2.35 -7.55
N CYS A 46 11.90 1.16 -6.96
CA CYS A 46 10.94 0.05 -7.04
C CYS A 46 9.63 0.38 -6.34
N LEU A 47 9.67 0.90 -5.11
CA LEU A 47 8.48 1.28 -4.34
C LEU A 47 7.69 2.42 -4.99
N MET A 48 8.38 3.44 -5.48
CA MET A 48 7.73 4.55 -6.20
C MET A 48 7.16 4.10 -7.54
N SER A 49 7.80 3.14 -8.22
CA SER A 49 7.26 2.52 -9.43
C SER A 49 6.02 1.69 -9.13
N ALA A 50 6.02 0.92 -8.06
CA ALA A 50 4.84 0.16 -7.61
C ALA A 50 3.66 1.10 -7.28
N LEU A 51 3.92 2.20 -6.59
CA LEU A 51 2.91 3.23 -6.34
C LEU A 51 2.39 3.85 -7.65
N ALA A 52 3.26 4.05 -8.63
CA ALA A 52 2.90 4.58 -9.94
C ALA A 52 2.00 3.64 -10.75
N VAL A 53 2.08 2.31 -10.57
CA VAL A 53 1.15 1.36 -11.20
C VAL A 53 -0.29 1.74 -10.89
N PHE A 54 -0.59 2.00 -9.62
CA PHE A 54 -1.93 2.40 -9.18
C PHE A 54 -2.28 3.84 -9.60
N GLY A 55 -1.37 4.77 -9.41
CA GLY A 55 -1.61 6.19 -9.71
C GLY A 55 -1.74 6.50 -11.20
N LEU A 56 -1.10 5.70 -12.06
CA LEU A 56 -1.23 5.76 -13.52
C LEU A 56 -2.35 4.84 -14.04
N LYS A 57 -3.08 4.16 -13.14
CA LYS A 57 -4.20 3.25 -13.46
C LYS A 57 -3.81 2.12 -14.42
N LEU A 58 -2.60 1.59 -14.27
CA LEU A 58 -2.15 0.42 -15.01
C LEU A 58 -2.75 -0.84 -14.37
N SER A 59 -3.30 -1.74 -15.17
CA SER A 59 -4.07 -2.88 -14.68
C SER A 59 -3.24 -3.99 -14.05
N SER A 60 -1.94 -4.04 -14.32
CA SER A 60 -1.03 -5.08 -13.86
C SER A 60 0.44 -4.67 -13.92
N LEU A 61 1.29 -5.42 -13.23
CA LEU A 61 2.75 -5.25 -13.34
C LEU A 61 3.25 -5.54 -14.76
N LEU A 62 2.65 -6.50 -15.45
CA LEU A 62 2.98 -6.81 -16.84
C LEU A 62 2.66 -5.62 -17.77
N GLN A 63 1.50 -4.98 -17.55
CA GLN A 63 1.16 -3.76 -18.29
C GLN A 63 2.14 -2.63 -17.98
N PHE A 64 2.52 -2.47 -16.72
CA PHE A 64 3.55 -1.50 -16.34
C PHE A 64 4.87 -1.77 -17.06
N ASP A 65 5.33 -3.02 -17.09
CA ASP A 65 6.57 -3.39 -17.77
C ASP A 65 6.55 -3.03 -19.26
N GLY A 66 5.44 -3.34 -19.95
CA GLY A 66 5.25 -2.98 -21.35
C GLY A 66 5.16 -1.47 -21.61
N HIS A 67 4.75 -0.68 -20.62
CA HIS A 67 4.53 0.77 -20.80
C HIS A 67 5.60 1.66 -20.16
N ARG A 68 6.43 1.17 -19.24
CA ARG A 68 7.40 1.98 -18.47
C ARG A 68 8.39 2.79 -19.32
N ASN A 69 8.63 2.36 -20.56
CA ASN A 69 9.52 3.02 -21.51
C ASN A 69 8.79 3.94 -22.52
N ILE A 70 7.46 3.99 -22.49
CA ILE A 70 6.67 4.93 -23.31
C ILE A 70 6.92 6.34 -22.79
N ASP A 71 7.16 7.30 -23.65
CA ASP A 71 7.59 8.65 -23.30
C ASP A 71 6.69 9.32 -22.25
N MET A 72 5.37 9.22 -22.40
CA MET A 72 4.41 9.79 -21.45
C MET A 72 4.53 9.13 -20.07
N VAL A 73 4.61 7.81 -20.00
CA VAL A 73 4.74 7.07 -18.74
C VAL A 73 6.09 7.37 -18.09
N LYS A 74 7.16 7.32 -18.87
CA LYS A 74 8.52 7.65 -18.44
C LYS A 74 8.63 9.08 -17.91
N HIS A 75 7.98 10.03 -18.58
CA HIS A 75 7.91 11.42 -18.13
C HIS A 75 7.22 11.50 -16.75
N ASN A 76 6.06 10.88 -16.60
CA ASN A 76 5.33 10.87 -15.32
C ASN A 76 6.12 10.18 -14.21
N LEU A 77 6.74 9.04 -14.49
CA LEU A 77 7.62 8.35 -13.54
C LEU A 77 8.74 9.26 -13.04
N THR A 78 9.35 10.04 -13.93
CA THR A 78 10.46 10.94 -13.58
C THR A 78 9.97 12.20 -12.88
N SER A 79 8.93 12.86 -13.39
CA SER A 79 8.50 14.19 -12.96
C SER A 79 7.63 14.15 -11.68
N LEU A 80 6.74 13.14 -11.53
CA LEU A 80 5.83 13.01 -10.41
C LEU A 80 6.37 12.04 -9.35
N TYR A 81 6.77 10.85 -9.77
CA TYR A 81 7.21 9.79 -8.86
C TYR A 81 8.71 9.85 -8.56
N HIS A 82 9.46 10.71 -9.25
CA HIS A 82 10.90 10.87 -9.11
C HIS A 82 11.69 9.56 -9.30
N VAL A 83 11.19 8.66 -10.11
CA VAL A 83 11.83 7.39 -10.47
C VAL A 83 12.90 7.67 -11.52
N LYS A 84 14.14 7.31 -11.21
CA LYS A 84 15.26 7.46 -12.16
C LYS A 84 15.35 6.28 -13.13
N LYS A 85 15.15 5.07 -12.60
CA LYS A 85 15.18 3.84 -13.37
C LYS A 85 14.04 2.94 -12.91
N ALA A 86 13.05 2.73 -13.78
CA ALA A 86 11.92 1.86 -13.48
C ALA A 86 12.33 0.39 -13.62
N PRO A 87 12.01 -0.47 -12.63
CA PRO A 87 12.26 -1.91 -12.71
C PRO A 87 11.34 -2.57 -13.73
N ASP A 88 11.73 -3.74 -14.24
CA ASP A 88 10.81 -4.68 -14.87
C ASP A 88 9.91 -5.36 -13.82
N ASP A 89 8.90 -6.10 -14.28
CA ASP A 89 7.92 -6.75 -13.42
C ASP A 89 8.56 -7.79 -12.49
N THR A 90 9.49 -8.55 -12.99
CA THR A 90 10.22 -9.60 -12.25
C THR A 90 11.09 -9.01 -11.15
N ASN A 91 11.87 -7.97 -11.49
CA ASN A 91 12.73 -7.28 -10.52
C ASN A 91 11.88 -6.62 -9.43
N MET A 92 10.76 -5.98 -9.82
CA MET A 92 9.84 -5.35 -8.87
C MET A 92 9.31 -6.38 -7.87
N ARG A 93 8.79 -7.53 -8.33
CA ARG A 93 8.29 -8.59 -7.45
C ARG A 93 9.38 -9.12 -6.51
N GLN A 94 10.50 -9.55 -7.05
CA GLN A 94 11.59 -10.13 -6.27
C GLN A 94 12.10 -9.22 -5.15
N ARG A 95 11.98 -7.91 -5.35
CA ARG A 95 12.42 -6.94 -4.36
C ARG A 95 11.32 -6.59 -3.35
N LEU A 96 10.08 -6.46 -3.80
CA LEU A 96 8.95 -6.13 -2.92
C LEU A 96 8.52 -7.31 -2.06
N ASP A 97 8.59 -8.55 -2.57
CA ASP A 97 8.24 -9.77 -1.83
C ASP A 97 9.13 -10.01 -0.59
N LYS A 98 10.31 -9.37 -0.55
CA LYS A 98 11.23 -9.44 0.61
C LYS A 98 10.96 -8.39 1.68
N LEU A 99 10.03 -7.48 1.45
CA LEU A 99 9.73 -6.41 2.39
C LEU A 99 8.63 -6.84 3.37
N ASP A 100 8.82 -6.51 4.64
CA ASP A 100 7.71 -6.54 5.58
C ASP A 100 6.68 -5.47 5.18
N PRO A 101 5.42 -5.83 4.90
CA PRO A 101 4.37 -4.88 4.56
C PRO A 101 4.21 -3.74 5.58
N ARG A 102 4.54 -3.99 6.86
CA ARG A 102 4.50 -2.98 7.91
C ARG A 102 5.52 -1.85 7.72
N SER A 103 6.57 -2.08 6.94
CA SER A 103 7.61 -1.09 6.66
C SER A 103 7.08 0.16 5.92
N ILE A 104 5.95 0.05 5.22
CA ILE A 104 5.32 1.19 4.53
C ILE A 104 4.41 2.03 5.43
N ARG A 105 4.09 1.57 6.65
CA ARG A 105 3.23 2.29 7.62
C ARG A 105 3.64 3.76 7.85
N PRO A 106 4.92 4.11 7.99
CA PRO A 106 5.33 5.50 8.16
C PRO A 106 4.89 6.43 7.03
N ALA A 107 4.71 5.91 5.80
CA ALA A 107 4.21 6.70 4.69
C ALA A 107 2.73 7.10 4.88
N PHE A 108 1.89 6.16 5.31
CA PHE A 108 0.48 6.43 5.65
C PHE A 108 0.39 7.44 6.80
N THR A 109 1.14 7.23 7.88
CA THR A 109 1.19 8.15 9.03
C THR A 109 1.61 9.57 8.61
N ALA A 110 2.59 9.68 7.72
CA ALA A 110 3.06 10.98 7.25
C ALA A 110 2.02 11.71 6.39
N ILE A 111 1.31 10.99 5.51
CA ILE A 111 0.22 11.59 4.71
C ILE A 111 -0.92 12.02 5.62
N PHE A 112 -1.34 11.17 6.58
CA PHE A 112 -2.38 11.52 7.53
C PHE A 112 -2.01 12.78 8.35
N SER A 113 -0.76 12.88 8.80
CA SER A 113 -0.24 14.06 9.50
C SER A 113 -0.23 15.32 8.62
N LEU A 114 0.00 15.19 7.31
CA LEU A 114 -0.12 16.31 6.37
C LEU A 114 -1.58 16.78 6.25
N LEU A 115 -2.53 15.84 6.13
CA LEU A 115 -3.97 16.15 6.07
C LEU A 115 -4.44 16.84 7.35
N GLN A 116 -3.99 16.38 8.51
CA GLN A 116 -4.32 16.96 9.80
C GLN A 116 -3.77 18.39 9.95
N ARG A 117 -2.48 18.58 9.67
CA ARG A 117 -1.86 19.92 9.73
C ARG A 117 -2.46 20.90 8.73
N GLY A 118 -2.79 20.42 7.55
CA GLY A 118 -3.45 21.20 6.50
C GLY A 118 -4.94 21.42 6.77
N LYS A 119 -5.47 20.99 7.93
CA LYS A 119 -6.87 21.12 8.34
C LYS A 119 -7.88 20.51 7.37
N VAL A 120 -7.43 19.56 6.52
CA VAL A 120 -8.33 18.85 5.61
C VAL A 120 -9.31 18.00 6.42
N LEU A 121 -8.85 17.36 7.52
CA LEU A 121 -9.69 16.52 8.37
C LEU A 121 -10.79 17.30 9.12
N GLU A 122 -10.70 18.64 9.22
CA GLU A 122 -11.78 19.46 9.79
C GLU A 122 -13.08 19.33 8.97
N GLN A 123 -12.95 19.11 7.67
CA GLN A 123 -14.09 18.91 6.75
C GLN A 123 -14.69 17.51 6.85
N TYR A 124 -14.03 16.61 7.56
CA TYR A 124 -14.45 15.22 7.78
C TYR A 124 -15.00 14.98 9.19
N LYS A 125 -15.13 16.05 9.99
CA LYS A 125 -15.77 15.95 11.30
C LYS A 125 -17.25 15.60 11.14
N PHE A 126 -17.71 14.63 11.90
CA PHE A 126 -19.07 14.12 11.91
C PHE A 126 -19.55 13.98 13.34
N LEU A 127 -20.82 14.32 13.61
CA LEU A 127 -21.41 14.34 14.96
C LEU A 127 -20.52 15.07 16.00
N GLY A 128 -20.17 16.32 15.69
CA GLY A 128 -19.26 17.13 16.51
C GLY A 128 -17.81 16.97 16.06
N ASP A 129 -16.93 16.49 16.93
CA ASP A 129 -15.49 16.41 16.67
C ASP A 129 -14.99 15.01 16.27
N TYR A 130 -15.88 14.08 15.98
CA TYR A 130 -15.51 12.70 15.62
C TYR A 130 -15.21 12.58 14.13
N LEU A 131 -14.35 11.61 13.78
CA LEU A 131 -14.15 11.16 12.40
C LEU A 131 -14.85 9.81 12.23
N LEU A 132 -15.60 9.69 11.13
CA LEU A 132 -16.23 8.42 10.78
C LEU A 132 -15.21 7.54 10.08
N VAL A 133 -15.01 6.32 10.57
CA VAL A 133 -14.07 5.34 10.02
C VAL A 133 -14.84 4.09 9.60
N ALA A 134 -14.73 3.73 8.32
CA ALA A 134 -15.20 2.44 7.83
C ALA A 134 -14.05 1.45 7.85
N CYS A 135 -14.30 0.24 8.37
CA CYS A 135 -13.33 -0.85 8.45
C CYS A 135 -13.90 -2.10 7.80
N ASP A 136 -13.10 -2.79 7.01
CA ASP A 136 -13.49 -4.06 6.39
C ASP A 136 -12.28 -4.97 6.16
N GLY A 137 -12.57 -6.29 6.13
CA GLY A 137 -11.58 -7.32 5.79
C GLY A 137 -11.60 -7.61 4.29
N THR A 138 -10.47 -7.43 3.62
CA THR A 138 -10.35 -7.66 2.18
C THR A 138 -9.41 -8.81 1.87
N GLY A 139 -9.89 -9.80 1.08
CA GLY A 139 -9.04 -10.86 0.54
C GLY A 139 -8.19 -10.35 -0.62
N MET A 140 -6.89 -10.63 -0.58
CA MET A 140 -5.96 -10.22 -1.63
C MET A 140 -5.53 -11.37 -2.53
N PHE A 141 -5.57 -12.59 -2.03
CA PHE A 141 -5.07 -13.78 -2.69
C PHE A 141 -5.81 -15.00 -2.17
N SER A 142 -6.09 -15.97 -3.04
CA SER A 142 -6.64 -17.27 -2.67
C SER A 142 -6.18 -18.34 -3.65
N SER A 143 -5.69 -19.48 -3.16
CA SER A 143 -5.24 -20.60 -3.97
C SER A 143 -5.37 -21.92 -3.22
N LYS A 144 -5.55 -23.03 -3.95
CA LYS A 144 -5.48 -24.39 -3.41
C LYS A 144 -4.08 -25.00 -3.55
N ALA A 145 -3.23 -24.44 -4.40
CA ALA A 145 -1.91 -24.99 -4.73
C ALA A 145 -0.75 -24.10 -4.28
N VAL A 146 -0.87 -22.78 -4.48
CA VAL A 146 0.19 -21.83 -4.15
C VAL A 146 -0.03 -21.28 -2.75
N HIS A 147 0.97 -21.38 -1.89
CA HIS A 147 0.92 -20.89 -0.52
C HIS A 147 2.30 -20.50 0.00
N CYS A 148 2.34 -19.71 1.05
CA CYS A 148 3.53 -19.42 1.85
C CYS A 148 3.24 -19.74 3.33
N GLU A 149 4.25 -19.67 4.17
CA GLU A 149 4.15 -19.95 5.61
C GLU A 149 3.19 -19.00 6.36
N ASN A 150 2.98 -17.78 5.83
CA ASN A 150 2.12 -16.76 6.42
C ASN A 150 0.68 -16.79 5.89
N CYS A 151 0.31 -17.75 5.01
CA CYS A 151 -1.05 -17.89 4.55
C CYS A 151 -2.00 -18.29 5.67
N CYS A 152 -3.19 -17.67 5.69
CA CYS A 152 -4.33 -18.22 6.40
C CYS A 152 -4.85 -19.46 5.67
N GLU A 153 -5.49 -20.38 6.38
CA GLU A 153 -5.99 -21.64 5.85
C GLU A 153 -7.49 -21.77 6.11
N LYS A 154 -8.23 -22.21 5.09
CA LYS A 154 -9.62 -22.64 5.20
C LYS A 154 -9.72 -24.11 4.87
N HIS A 155 -10.05 -24.92 5.86
CA HIS A 155 -10.26 -26.35 5.69
C HIS A 155 -11.73 -26.62 5.29
N HIS A 156 -11.93 -27.34 4.20
CA HIS A 156 -13.24 -27.69 3.67
C HIS A 156 -13.66 -29.09 4.13
N LYS A 157 -14.98 -29.36 4.10
CA LYS A 157 -15.54 -30.65 4.51
C LYS A 157 -15.08 -31.83 3.63
N ASP A 158 -14.67 -31.55 2.39
CA ASP A 158 -14.14 -32.53 1.43
C ASP A 158 -12.64 -32.83 1.65
N GLY A 159 -12.03 -32.28 2.71
CA GLY A 159 -10.62 -32.45 3.02
C GLY A 159 -9.70 -31.49 2.24
N SER A 160 -10.22 -30.70 1.31
CA SER A 160 -9.38 -29.73 0.62
C SER A 160 -9.05 -28.51 1.51
N VAL A 161 -7.91 -27.86 1.25
CA VAL A 161 -7.46 -26.65 1.95
C VAL A 161 -7.34 -25.52 0.95
N THR A 162 -7.89 -24.36 1.31
CA THR A 162 -7.69 -23.12 0.57
C THR A 162 -6.77 -22.22 1.39
N TYR A 163 -5.67 -21.81 0.80
CA TYR A 163 -4.72 -20.84 1.35
C TYR A 163 -5.09 -19.44 0.88
N TYR A 164 -5.03 -18.47 1.77
CA TYR A 164 -5.42 -17.10 1.41
C TYR A 164 -4.67 -16.06 2.22
N HIS A 165 -4.58 -14.84 1.66
CA HIS A 165 -4.13 -13.64 2.36
C HIS A 165 -5.27 -12.65 2.46
N GLN A 166 -5.38 -12.06 3.63
CA GLN A 166 -6.33 -10.99 3.93
C GLN A 166 -5.63 -9.80 4.56
N MET A 167 -6.26 -8.64 4.47
CA MET A 167 -5.87 -7.46 5.23
C MET A 167 -7.12 -6.79 5.80
N LEU A 168 -6.97 -6.17 6.96
CA LEU A 168 -7.95 -5.23 7.49
C LEU A 168 -7.67 -3.86 6.88
N GLY A 169 -8.59 -3.36 6.09
CA GLY A 169 -8.61 -2.00 5.57
C GLY A 169 -9.42 -1.08 6.47
N ALA A 170 -8.97 0.16 6.63
CA ALA A 170 -9.71 1.20 7.31
C ALA A 170 -9.58 2.52 6.53
N VAL A 171 -10.68 3.25 6.40
CA VAL A 171 -10.71 4.53 5.69
C VAL A 171 -11.51 5.57 6.48
N VAL A 172 -11.02 6.81 6.50
CA VAL A 172 -11.80 7.95 6.99
C VAL A 172 -12.73 8.37 5.87
N ILE A 173 -14.02 8.48 6.19
CA ILE A 173 -15.09 8.83 5.27
C ILE A 173 -15.93 9.97 5.83
N HIS A 174 -16.72 10.62 4.96
CA HIS A 174 -17.76 11.57 5.36
C HIS A 174 -18.94 11.46 4.37
N PRO A 175 -20.20 11.52 4.81
CA PRO A 175 -21.35 11.39 3.93
C PRO A 175 -21.40 12.39 2.77
N ASP A 176 -20.92 13.61 2.99
CA ASP A 176 -20.96 14.71 2.02
C ASP A 176 -19.66 14.87 1.23
N GLN A 177 -18.65 14.00 1.44
CA GLN A 177 -17.36 14.04 0.73
C GLN A 177 -17.20 12.79 -0.14
N LYS A 178 -16.68 12.97 -1.35
CA LYS A 178 -16.43 11.87 -2.29
C LYS A 178 -15.09 11.21 -2.04
N GLU A 179 -14.13 11.96 -1.55
CA GLU A 179 -12.79 11.49 -1.26
C GLU A 179 -12.80 10.72 0.05
N VAL A 180 -11.96 9.68 0.12
CA VAL A 180 -11.73 8.90 1.34
C VAL A 180 -10.24 8.90 1.65
N PHE A 181 -9.88 8.83 2.94
CA PHE A 181 -8.48 8.78 3.36
C PHE A 181 -8.16 7.42 3.94
N PRO A 182 -7.42 6.57 3.18
CA PRO A 182 -7.02 5.26 3.68
C PRO A 182 -6.04 5.41 4.85
N LEU A 183 -6.29 4.65 5.89
CA LEU A 183 -5.33 4.37 6.94
C LEU A 183 -4.42 3.22 6.51
N CYS A 184 -3.33 3.00 7.24
CA CYS A 184 -2.44 1.89 6.91
C CYS A 184 -3.20 0.57 7.08
N PRO A 185 -3.29 -0.26 6.03
CA PRO A 185 -3.89 -1.57 6.16
C PRO A 185 -3.04 -2.49 7.04
N GLU A 186 -3.69 -3.37 7.79
CA GLU A 186 -3.03 -4.37 8.62
C GLU A 186 -3.15 -5.74 7.96
N PRO A 187 -2.05 -6.42 7.62
CA PRO A 187 -2.11 -7.79 7.15
C PRO A 187 -2.63 -8.71 8.25
N ILE A 188 -3.59 -9.56 7.90
CA ILE A 188 -4.09 -10.61 8.77
C ILE A 188 -3.22 -11.83 8.52
N SER A 189 -2.37 -12.16 9.48
CA SER A 189 -1.51 -13.34 9.44
C SER A 189 -2.16 -14.51 10.18
N LYS A 190 -1.69 -15.72 9.86
CA LYS A 190 -2.09 -16.94 10.56
C LYS A 190 -1.90 -16.74 12.07
N PRO A 191 -2.92 -17.00 12.88
CA PRO A 191 -2.76 -16.92 14.34
C PRO A 191 -1.70 -17.93 14.80
N ASP A 192 -0.90 -17.53 15.76
CA ASP A 192 0.21 -18.30 16.33
C ASP A 192 -0.24 -19.56 17.11
N GLY A 193 -1.50 -19.96 16.98
CA GLY A 193 -2.10 -21.10 17.66
C GLY A 193 -2.61 -20.79 19.07
N SER A 194 -2.35 -19.60 19.62
CA SER A 194 -2.77 -19.20 20.97
C SER A 194 -4.19 -18.64 21.03
N THR A 195 -4.73 -18.18 19.90
CA THR A 195 -6.11 -17.66 19.80
C THR A 195 -6.88 -18.43 18.73
N LYS A 196 -7.98 -19.09 19.12
CA LYS A 196 -8.91 -19.66 18.13
C LYS A 196 -9.46 -18.52 17.29
N PRO A 197 -9.41 -18.60 15.93
CA PRO A 197 -10.15 -17.67 15.11
C PRO A 197 -11.62 -17.72 15.53
N ASP A 198 -12.24 -16.55 15.70
CA ASP A 198 -13.66 -16.44 16.04
C ASP A 198 -14.47 -17.23 15.00
N GLN A 199 -14.96 -18.39 15.41
CA GLN A 199 -15.90 -19.19 14.63
C GLN A 199 -17.28 -18.50 14.74
N ARG A 200 -17.40 -17.31 14.16
CA ARG A 200 -18.73 -16.83 13.83
C ARG A 200 -19.23 -17.66 12.68
N GLY A 201 -20.07 -18.65 13.03
CA GLY A 201 -20.85 -19.38 12.06
C GLY A 201 -21.58 -18.39 11.17
N ASP A 202 -21.58 -18.67 9.87
CA ASP A 202 -22.36 -17.91 8.89
C ASP A 202 -23.79 -17.73 9.44
N PRO A 203 -24.30 -16.50 9.64
CA PRO A 203 -25.64 -16.27 10.14
C PRO A 203 -26.71 -16.35 9.05
N TYR A 204 -26.37 -16.83 7.84
CA TYR A 204 -27.32 -16.98 6.74
C TYR A 204 -27.44 -18.44 6.32
N PRO A 205 -28.67 -18.98 6.31
CA PRO A 205 -28.99 -20.33 5.84
C PRO A 205 -28.82 -20.46 4.32
#